data_9eda48bd2a59b1955ed9972292c2cd6b
#
_entry.id   9eda48bd2a59b1955ed9972292c2cd6b
#
_cell.length_a   1.000
_cell.length_b   1.000
_cell.length_c   1.000
_cell.angle_alpha   90.00
_cell.angle_beta   90.00
_cell.angle_gamma   90.00
#
_symmetry.space_group_name_H-M   'P 1'
#
loop_
_entity.id
_entity.type
_entity.pdbx_description
1 polymer ?
#
loop_
_entity_poly.entity_id
_entity_poly.type
_entity_poly.pdbx_seq_one_letter_code
_entity_poly.pdbx_strand_id
1 'polypeptide(L)'
;MNVVLTAQQCFFVVILAFAVVGFQRGWKRELVSLGFSLGAVLFLFLGGGNGLAHFLFVNMPVVVQVVVSPSANAAHTTTTAVPQNDVFFTTVIAFVVIVGAGYLVGNKAFPRPTLPQERLLGILPAMVSGYFLMLYVTNVLAKSSQLT
;
A
#
# COMPACT_ATOMS: atom_id res chain seq x y z
N MET A 1 -29.38 18.54 -5.52
CA MET A 1 -28.93 18.31 -4.14
C MET A 1 -27.44 18.08 -4.17
N ASN A 2 -26.62 19.06 -3.77
CA ASN A 2 -25.17 18.87 -3.63
C ASN A 2 -24.93 18.23 -2.27
N VAL A 3 -24.74 16.92 -2.24
CA VAL A 3 -24.36 16.20 -1.02
C VAL A 3 -22.87 16.47 -0.77
N VAL A 4 -22.56 17.48 0.01
CA VAL A 4 -21.20 17.71 0.51
C VAL A 4 -20.99 16.72 1.66
N LEU A 5 -20.41 15.58 1.33
CA LEU A 5 -19.99 14.60 2.35
C LEU A 5 -18.86 15.22 3.18
N THR A 6 -19.07 15.33 4.50
CA THR A 6 -18.00 15.70 5.41
C THR A 6 -16.93 14.60 5.44
N ALA A 7 -15.66 14.95 5.71
CA ALA A 7 -14.55 13.99 5.80
C ALA A 7 -14.88 12.82 6.75
N GLN A 8 -15.62 13.09 7.81
CA GLN A 8 -16.06 12.08 8.77
C GLN A 8 -17.09 11.10 8.17
N GLN A 9 -18.01 11.58 7.33
CA GLN A 9 -18.97 10.71 6.64
C GLN A 9 -18.28 9.83 5.60
N CYS A 10 -17.31 10.36 4.85
CA CYS A 10 -16.48 9.57 3.94
C CYS A 10 -15.73 8.45 4.67
N PHE A 11 -15.17 8.76 5.84
CA PHE A 11 -14.47 7.77 6.66
C PHE A 11 -15.39 6.61 7.07
N PHE A 12 -16.60 6.92 7.56
CA PHE A 12 -17.57 5.88 7.94
C PHE A 12 -18.03 5.04 6.75
N VAL A 13 -18.28 5.66 5.60
CA VAL A 13 -18.69 4.96 4.36
C VAL A 13 -17.60 3.97 3.93
N VAL A 14 -16.33 4.38 3.97
CA VAL A 14 -15.20 3.51 3.61
C VAL A 14 -15.10 2.32 4.58
N ILE A 15 -15.16 2.55 5.90
CA ILE A 15 -15.11 1.47 6.88
C ILE A 15 -16.28 0.50 6.70
N LEU A 16 -17.47 1.00 6.41
CA LEU A 16 -18.65 0.17 6.17
C LEU A 16 -18.48 -0.65 4.89
N ALA A 17 -17.90 -0.08 3.84
CA ALA A 17 -17.56 -0.82 2.61
C ALA A 17 -16.56 -1.96 2.91
N PHE A 18 -15.53 -1.70 3.71
CA PHE A 18 -14.59 -2.74 4.14
C PHE A 18 -15.26 -3.82 5.00
N ALA A 19 -16.21 -3.45 5.86
CA ALA A 19 -16.99 -4.43 6.63
C ALA A 19 -17.78 -5.38 5.72
N VAL A 20 -18.42 -4.84 4.66
CA VAL A 20 -19.14 -5.65 3.67
C VAL A 20 -18.19 -6.58 2.91
N VAL A 21 -17.04 -6.08 2.49
CA VAL A 21 -16.00 -6.89 1.83
C VAL A 21 -15.53 -8.00 2.76
N GLY A 22 -15.25 -7.69 4.03
CA GLY A 22 -14.82 -8.66 5.03
C GLY A 22 -15.86 -9.75 5.29
N PHE A 23 -17.14 -9.39 5.33
CA PHE A 23 -18.23 -10.34 5.43
C PHE A 23 -18.29 -11.31 4.23
N GLN A 24 -18.04 -10.83 3.03
CA GLN A 24 -18.04 -11.66 1.82
C GLN A 24 -16.82 -12.57 1.73
N ARG A 25 -15.65 -12.11 2.20
CA ARG A 25 -14.37 -12.83 2.08
C ARG A 25 -14.08 -13.79 3.23
N GLY A 26 -14.61 -13.49 4.40
CA GLY A 26 -14.40 -14.25 5.62
C GLY A 26 -13.06 -13.95 6.33
N TRP A 27 -12.98 -14.33 7.60
CA TRP A 27 -11.91 -13.91 8.51
C TRP A 27 -10.50 -14.37 8.11
N LYS A 28 -10.36 -15.59 7.59
CA LYS A 28 -9.04 -16.14 7.19
C LYS A 28 -8.38 -15.32 6.09
N ARG A 29 -9.15 -14.94 5.06
CA ARG A 29 -8.68 -14.11 3.95
C ARG A 29 -8.38 -12.69 4.40
N GLU A 30 -9.21 -12.16 5.28
CA GLU A 30 -9.03 -10.80 5.79
C GLU A 30 -7.86 -10.69 6.76
N LEU A 31 -7.54 -11.72 7.54
CA LEU A 31 -6.32 -11.73 8.36
C LEU A 31 -5.05 -11.66 7.51
N VAL A 32 -5.01 -12.35 6.38
CA VAL A 32 -3.87 -12.25 5.45
C VAL A 32 -3.78 -10.83 4.89
N SER A 33 -4.89 -10.27 4.40
CA SER A 33 -4.92 -8.90 3.87
C SER A 33 -4.52 -7.87 4.93
N LEU A 34 -4.97 -8.05 6.18
CA LEU A 34 -4.57 -7.22 7.32
C LEU A 34 -3.07 -7.31 7.59
N GLY A 35 -2.50 -8.52 7.59
CA GLY A 35 -1.07 -8.72 7.77
C GLY A 35 -0.24 -7.99 6.70
N PHE A 36 -0.63 -8.07 5.43
CA PHE A 36 0.00 -7.34 4.35
C PHE A 36 -0.18 -5.82 4.47
N SER A 37 -1.36 -5.35 4.88
CA SER A 37 -1.63 -3.92 5.09
C SER A 37 -0.78 -3.35 6.23
N LEU A 38 -0.69 -4.06 7.35
CA LEU A 38 0.19 -3.69 8.46
C LEU A 38 1.66 -3.72 8.07
N GLY A 39 2.08 -4.77 7.35
CA GLY A 39 3.43 -4.89 6.81
C GLY A 39 3.79 -3.74 5.88
N ALA A 40 2.86 -3.35 4.99
CA ALA A 40 3.04 -2.21 4.09
C ALA A 40 3.21 -0.90 4.87
N VAL A 41 2.34 -0.63 5.84
CA VAL A 41 2.42 0.58 6.67
C VAL A 41 3.72 0.63 7.45
N LEU A 42 4.13 -0.47 8.10
CA LEU A 42 5.39 -0.56 8.83
C LEU A 42 6.60 -0.37 7.90
N PHE A 43 6.62 -1.06 6.76
CA PHE A 43 7.71 -0.93 5.78
C PHE A 43 7.90 0.51 5.33
N LEU A 44 6.80 1.20 5.01
CA LEU A 44 6.85 2.59 4.56
C LEU A 44 7.19 3.54 5.70
N PHE A 45 6.71 3.28 6.91
CA PHE A 45 7.03 4.07 8.11
C PHE A 45 8.52 3.98 8.48
N LEU A 46 9.16 2.83 8.28
CA LEU A 46 10.59 2.61 8.48
C LEU A 46 11.48 3.18 7.37
N GLY A 47 10.90 3.92 6.43
CA GLY A 47 11.64 4.55 5.33
C GLY A 47 11.82 3.67 4.10
N GLY A 48 11.10 2.56 4.00
CA GLY A 48 11.15 1.65 2.86
C GLY A 48 10.81 2.31 1.54
N GLY A 49 9.96 3.35 1.54
CA GLY A 49 9.67 4.15 0.35
C GLY A 49 10.90 4.87 -0.21
N ASN A 50 11.72 5.49 0.66
CA ASN A 50 12.98 6.13 0.27
C ASN A 50 13.99 5.09 -0.25
N GLY A 51 14.14 3.97 0.46
CA GLY A 51 15.04 2.89 0.05
C GLY A 51 14.65 2.30 -1.30
N LEU A 52 13.36 2.07 -1.53
CA LEU A 52 12.85 1.55 -2.79
C LEU A 52 13.02 2.55 -3.94
N ALA A 53 12.73 3.83 -3.72
CA ALA A 53 12.93 4.89 -4.70
C ALA A 53 14.42 5.01 -5.08
N HIS A 54 15.32 5.01 -4.09
CA HIS A 54 16.75 5.04 -4.33
C HIS A 54 17.22 3.81 -5.11
N PHE A 55 16.71 2.64 -4.77
CA PHE A 55 17.02 1.41 -5.51
C PHE A 55 16.56 1.48 -6.96
N LEU A 56 15.34 1.92 -7.23
CA LEU A 56 14.76 1.98 -8.57
C LEU A 56 15.40 3.06 -9.44
N PHE A 57 15.61 4.27 -8.89
CA PHE A 57 16.04 5.42 -9.70
C PHE A 57 17.56 5.60 -9.74
N VAL A 58 18.30 5.07 -8.76
CA VAL A 58 19.75 5.22 -8.68
C VAL A 58 20.45 3.89 -9.01
N ASN A 59 20.11 2.82 -8.29
CA ASN A 59 20.84 1.55 -8.40
C ASN A 59 20.45 0.76 -9.66
N MET A 60 19.15 0.71 -10.02
CA MET A 60 18.70 -0.04 -11.21
C MET A 60 19.32 0.48 -12.51
N PRO A 61 19.33 1.79 -12.81
CA PRO A 61 19.99 2.29 -14.03
C PRO A 61 21.47 1.94 -14.10
N VAL A 62 22.18 1.97 -12.95
CA VAL A 62 23.61 1.60 -12.88
C VAL A 62 23.79 0.12 -13.20
N VAL A 63 22.97 -0.76 -12.63
CA VAL A 63 23.02 -2.20 -12.90
C VAL A 63 22.73 -2.49 -14.36
N VAL A 64 21.72 -1.83 -14.94
CA VAL A 64 21.39 -1.99 -16.38
C VAL A 64 22.53 -1.51 -17.26
N GLN A 65 23.17 -0.39 -16.96
CA GLN A 65 24.32 0.11 -17.71
C GLN A 65 25.51 -0.87 -17.64
N VAL A 66 25.80 -1.41 -16.47
CA VAL A 66 26.89 -2.39 -16.30
C VAL A 66 26.64 -3.68 -17.07
N VAL A 67 25.38 -4.13 -17.13
CA VAL A 67 25.00 -5.35 -17.86
C VAL A 67 24.99 -5.13 -19.38
N VAL A 68 24.52 -3.96 -19.85
CA VAL A 68 24.39 -3.67 -21.29
C VAL A 68 25.72 -3.15 -21.88
N SER A 69 26.54 -2.46 -21.11
CA SER A 69 27.79 -1.86 -21.56
C SER A 69 28.90 -2.04 -20.52
N PRO A 70 29.49 -3.22 -20.41
CA PRO A 70 30.52 -3.52 -19.39
C PRO A 70 31.82 -2.73 -19.54
N SER A 71 32.03 -2.05 -20.67
CA SER A 71 33.22 -1.24 -20.96
C SER A 71 33.05 0.26 -20.64
N ALA A 72 31.85 0.72 -20.30
CA ALA A 72 31.67 2.07 -19.87
C ALA A 72 32.17 2.20 -18.42
N ASN A 73 33.23 2.98 -18.21
CA ASN A 73 33.75 3.31 -16.88
C ASN A 73 32.60 3.86 -16.02
N ALA A 74 32.07 3.03 -15.15
CA ALA A 74 31.04 3.35 -14.16
C ALA A 74 31.61 4.24 -13.03
N ALA A 75 32.31 5.29 -13.39
CA ALA A 75 33.06 6.16 -12.48
C ALA A 75 32.39 7.53 -12.30
N HIS A 76 31.09 7.60 -12.20
CA HIS A 76 30.42 8.77 -11.61
C HIS A 76 29.05 8.34 -11.05
N THR A 77 29.04 7.64 -9.93
CA THR A 77 27.90 7.66 -9.02
C THR A 77 27.83 9.05 -8.39
N THR A 78 27.34 10.02 -9.14
CA THR A 78 26.77 11.20 -8.50
C THR A 78 25.61 10.69 -7.67
N THR A 79 25.72 10.81 -6.37
CA THR A 79 24.61 10.62 -5.42
C THR A 79 23.56 11.68 -5.72
N THR A 80 22.83 11.52 -6.80
CA THR A 80 21.68 12.35 -7.15
C THR A 80 20.59 11.99 -6.15
N ALA A 81 20.29 12.93 -5.26
CA ALA A 81 19.14 12.81 -4.37
C ALA A 81 17.90 12.59 -5.25
N VAL A 82 17.16 11.51 -4.98
CA VAL A 82 15.91 11.24 -5.71
C VAL A 82 14.92 12.37 -5.44
N PRO A 83 14.29 12.96 -6.45
CA PRO A 83 13.30 14.03 -6.26
C PRO A 83 12.18 13.55 -5.32
N GLN A 84 11.72 14.42 -4.43
CA GLN A 84 10.70 14.08 -3.44
C GLN A 84 9.39 13.58 -4.08
N ASN A 85 9.04 14.09 -5.27
CA ASN A 85 7.87 13.63 -6.01
C ASN A 85 8.01 12.16 -6.43
N ASP A 86 9.19 11.73 -6.87
CA ASP A 86 9.43 10.35 -7.30
C ASP A 86 9.41 9.40 -6.11
N VAL A 87 9.94 9.83 -4.96
CA VAL A 87 9.81 9.10 -3.69
C VAL A 87 8.34 8.94 -3.29
N PHE A 88 7.56 10.01 -3.42
CA PHE A 88 6.14 10.00 -3.09
C PHE A 88 5.36 9.01 -3.96
N PHE A 89 5.50 9.11 -5.29
CA PHE A 89 4.83 8.19 -6.22
C PHE A 89 5.25 6.74 -6.01
N THR A 90 6.55 6.50 -5.83
CA THR A 90 7.07 5.15 -5.55
C THR A 90 6.47 4.57 -4.28
N THR A 91 6.36 5.38 -3.24
CA THR A 91 5.77 4.99 -1.95
C THR A 91 4.31 4.61 -2.09
N VAL A 92 3.53 5.41 -2.82
CA VAL A 92 2.09 5.14 -3.05
C VAL A 92 1.91 3.88 -3.89
N ILE A 93 2.68 3.72 -4.97
CA ILE A 93 2.61 2.54 -5.83
C ILE A 93 3.00 1.28 -5.04
N ALA A 94 4.10 1.34 -4.28
CA ALA A 94 4.54 0.22 -3.45
C ALA A 94 3.46 -0.19 -2.43
N PHE A 95 2.82 0.78 -1.79
CA PHE A 95 1.72 0.52 -0.87
C PHE A 95 0.55 -0.21 -1.54
N VAL A 96 0.09 0.31 -2.68
CA VAL A 96 -1.01 -0.30 -3.44
C VAL A 96 -0.66 -1.72 -3.90
N VAL A 97 0.58 -1.94 -4.36
CA VAL A 97 1.06 -3.26 -4.78
C VAL A 97 1.10 -4.25 -3.62
N ILE A 98 1.64 -3.85 -2.47
CA ILE A 98 1.73 -4.74 -1.30
C ILE A 98 0.33 -5.11 -0.77
N VAL A 99 -0.55 -4.13 -0.63
CA VAL A 99 -1.92 -4.36 -0.18
C VAL A 99 -2.69 -5.21 -1.20
N GLY A 100 -2.59 -4.90 -2.48
CA GLY A 100 -3.19 -5.70 -3.56
C GLY A 100 -2.69 -7.14 -3.58
N ALA A 101 -1.39 -7.35 -3.39
CA ALA A 101 -0.81 -8.69 -3.25
C ALA A 101 -1.42 -9.44 -2.06
N GLY A 102 -1.60 -8.78 -0.92
CA GLY A 102 -2.26 -9.37 0.25
C GLY A 102 -3.68 -9.84 -0.04
N TYR A 103 -4.45 -9.07 -0.81
CA TYR A 103 -5.79 -9.47 -1.25
C TYR A 103 -5.75 -10.66 -2.20
N LEU A 104 -4.82 -10.69 -3.15
CA LEU A 104 -4.66 -11.81 -4.08
C LEU A 104 -4.21 -13.09 -3.37
N VAL A 105 -3.22 -12.99 -2.50
CA VAL A 105 -2.71 -14.12 -1.70
C VAL A 105 -3.80 -14.67 -0.81
N GLY A 106 -4.53 -13.81 -0.09
CA GLY A 106 -5.66 -14.24 0.75
C GLY A 106 -6.74 -14.99 -0.04
N ASN A 107 -7.04 -14.55 -1.27
CA ASN A 107 -8.02 -15.22 -2.12
C ASN A 107 -7.55 -16.57 -2.64
N LYS A 108 -6.25 -16.72 -2.91
CA LYS A 108 -5.67 -18.00 -3.39
C LYS A 108 -5.41 -18.99 -2.26
N ALA A 109 -4.97 -18.49 -1.10
CA ALA A 109 -4.56 -19.32 0.02
C ALA A 109 -5.73 -20.02 0.73
N PHE A 110 -6.91 -19.39 0.73
CA PHE A 110 -8.06 -19.90 1.48
C PHE A 110 -9.31 -20.02 0.61
N PRO A 111 -10.10 -21.10 0.77
CA PRO A 111 -11.38 -21.25 0.09
C PRO A 111 -12.39 -20.20 0.58
N ARG A 112 -13.48 -20.02 -0.15
CA ARG A 112 -14.57 -19.14 0.28
C ARG A 112 -15.23 -19.68 1.55
N PRO A 113 -15.60 -18.82 2.49
CA PRO A 113 -16.23 -19.23 3.73
C PRO A 113 -17.61 -19.82 3.44
N THR A 114 -17.86 -21.00 3.98
CA THR A 114 -19.15 -21.70 3.87
C THR A 114 -20.06 -21.39 5.06
N LEU A 115 -19.46 -21.18 6.23
CA LEU A 115 -20.18 -20.93 7.47
C LEU A 115 -20.48 -19.43 7.68
N PRO A 116 -21.69 -19.05 8.12
CA PRO A 116 -22.03 -17.66 8.39
C PRO A 116 -21.19 -17.04 9.50
N GLN A 117 -20.74 -17.84 10.47
CA GLN A 117 -19.85 -17.40 11.55
C GLN A 117 -18.48 -16.93 11.02
N GLU A 118 -17.90 -17.64 10.05
CA GLU A 118 -16.63 -17.24 9.43
C GLU A 118 -16.75 -15.92 8.66
N ARG A 119 -17.91 -15.63 8.11
CA ARG A 119 -18.21 -14.38 7.43
C ARG A 119 -18.33 -13.22 8.41
N LEU A 120 -19.06 -13.41 9.52
CA LEU A 120 -19.20 -12.39 10.55
C LEU A 120 -17.86 -12.02 11.18
N LEU A 121 -17.02 -13.02 11.49
CA LEU A 121 -15.68 -12.78 12.01
C LEU A 121 -14.76 -12.03 11.05
N GLY A 122 -15.03 -12.09 9.73
CA GLY A 122 -14.27 -11.34 8.72
C GLY A 122 -14.48 -9.83 8.77
N ILE A 123 -15.57 -9.36 9.37
CA ILE A 123 -15.86 -7.92 9.50
C ILE A 123 -14.81 -7.20 10.33
N LEU A 124 -14.39 -7.77 11.45
CA LEU A 124 -13.44 -7.14 12.37
C LEU A 124 -12.07 -6.84 11.71
N PRO A 125 -11.36 -7.83 11.16
CA PRO A 125 -10.07 -7.55 10.52
C PRO A 125 -10.22 -6.64 9.28
N ALA A 126 -11.34 -6.71 8.56
CA ALA A 126 -11.59 -5.82 7.44
C ALA A 126 -11.77 -4.36 7.87
N MET A 127 -12.50 -4.11 8.96
CA MET A 127 -12.64 -2.76 9.52
C MET A 127 -11.29 -2.20 9.98
N VAL A 128 -10.46 -3.03 10.61
CA VAL A 128 -9.11 -2.63 11.04
C VAL A 128 -8.23 -2.32 9.82
N SER A 129 -8.28 -3.14 8.78
CA SER A 129 -7.58 -2.88 7.50
C SER A 129 -8.04 -1.57 6.88
N GLY A 130 -9.35 -1.33 6.83
CA GLY A 130 -9.94 -0.08 6.32
C GLY A 130 -9.48 1.14 7.11
N TYR A 131 -9.39 1.03 8.43
CA TYR A 131 -8.89 2.09 9.30
C TYR A 131 -7.42 2.44 8.98
N PHE A 132 -6.53 1.45 8.88
CA PHE A 132 -5.14 1.68 8.55
C PHE A 132 -4.95 2.25 7.12
N LEU A 133 -5.74 1.78 6.16
CA LEU A 133 -5.77 2.34 4.82
C LEU A 133 -6.16 3.82 4.83
N MET A 134 -7.21 4.17 5.56
CA MET A 134 -7.65 5.57 5.68
C MET A 134 -6.63 6.44 6.38
N LEU A 135 -5.99 5.95 7.45
CA LEU A 135 -4.88 6.67 8.09
C LEU A 135 -3.74 6.94 7.11
N TYR A 136 -3.38 5.96 6.30
CA TYR A 136 -2.34 6.12 5.29
C TYR A 136 -2.74 7.15 4.22
N VAL A 137 -3.96 7.03 3.68
CA VAL A 137 -4.47 7.94 2.65
C VAL A 137 -4.55 9.38 3.16
N THR A 138 -5.03 9.60 4.38
CA THR A 138 -5.08 10.95 4.97
C THR A 138 -3.70 11.54 5.19
N ASN A 139 -2.71 10.75 5.61
CA ASN A 139 -1.32 11.19 5.72
C ASN A 139 -0.70 11.53 4.36
N VAL A 140 -0.99 10.74 3.34
CA VAL A 140 -0.54 10.96 1.96
C VAL A 140 -1.13 12.25 1.41
N LEU A 141 -2.44 12.47 1.57
CA LEU A 141 -3.11 13.69 1.13
C LEU A 141 -2.59 14.94 1.86
N ALA A 142 -2.33 14.85 3.17
CA ALA A 142 -1.74 15.94 3.93
C ALA A 142 -0.34 16.30 3.44
N LYS A 143 0.48 15.31 3.07
CA LYS A 143 1.80 15.56 2.49
C LYS A 143 1.72 16.12 1.07
N SER A 144 0.78 15.66 0.25
CA SER A 144 0.63 16.18 -1.11
C SER A 144 0.20 17.64 -1.15
N SER A 145 -0.61 18.08 -0.18
CA SER A 145 -1.00 19.49 -0.06
C SER A 145 0.15 20.42 0.34
N GLN A 146 1.22 19.91 0.89
CA GLN A 146 2.43 20.68 1.22
C GLN A 146 3.44 20.75 0.05
N LEU A 147 3.27 19.91 -0.98
CA LEU A 147 4.14 19.88 -2.16
C LEU A 147 3.65 20.81 -3.29
N THR A 148 2.45 21.36 -3.14
CA THR A 148 1.89 22.41 -4.02
C THR A 148 2.04 23.78 -3.41
#